data_6e574cf1b23990ac5455affb4f16b9f0
#
_entry.id   6e574cf1b23990ac5455affb4f16b9f0
#
_cell.length_a   1.000
_cell.length_b   1.000
_cell.length_c   1.000
_cell.angle_alpha   90.00
_cell.angle_beta   90.00
_cell.angle_gamma   90.00
#
_symmetry.space_group_name_H-M   'P 1'
#
loop_
_entity.id
_entity.type
_entity.pdbx_description
1 polymer ?
#
loop_
_entity_poly.entity_id
_entity_poly.type
_entity_poly.pdbx_seq_one_letter_code
_entity_poly.pdbx_strand_id
1 'polypeptide(L)'
;MILTKKKLLMILVALAILTGLSMLPKKKRQMPPVEETVYTVKSETVAKSDLQEYLRLNGTVKAENTISVYPDIGGKLTRVPVTLGTYVKKGQLIAEVDPSSPGSHYASSPVYAPIAGYITSLPLTTGTTVTTSSEIAMIGNIDKLQIECKIPESKIAVLKNGLTARVALEAYKGIDFPAHVFRISPVVDETSRTKQLYLLFDTSDERINAGMYVKIHLNTILHENIIVIPTDSIISENGKKFIYIKNDDSTVSKREISVGASVDGKAEITSGLSEGEMIVVSGMQVLSDGVKVKEVGSSGTKSDKNTSNGGAV
;
A
#
# COMPACT_ATOMS: atom_id res chain seq x y z
N MET A 1 -4.43 95.91 -38.99
CA MET A 1 -3.19 95.12 -39.20
C MET A 1 -3.50 94.17 -40.32
N ILE A 2 -3.17 94.46 -41.56
CA ILE A 2 -3.60 93.74 -42.77
C ILE A 2 -2.65 92.60 -43.01
N LEU A 3 -3.17 91.39 -42.91
CA LEU A 3 -2.40 90.18 -43.14
C LEU A 3 -2.08 90.04 -44.62
N THR A 4 -0.82 90.14 -45.00
CA THR A 4 -0.38 90.10 -46.42
C THR A 4 -0.80 88.80 -47.06
N LYS A 5 -1.34 88.85 -48.33
CA LYS A 5 -1.85 87.69 -49.11
C LYS A 5 -0.90 86.44 -49.10
N LYS A 6 0.41 86.68 -48.98
CA LYS A 6 1.42 85.60 -48.88
C LYS A 6 1.33 84.80 -47.57
N LYS A 7 1.00 85.46 -46.44
CA LYS A 7 0.85 84.71 -45.15
C LYS A 7 -0.44 83.93 -45.12
N LEU A 8 -1.52 84.43 -45.76
CA LEU A 8 -2.79 83.66 -45.85
C LEU A 8 -2.63 82.42 -46.73
N LEU A 9 -1.87 82.53 -47.83
CA LEU A 9 -1.57 81.37 -48.69
C LEU A 9 -0.73 80.33 -48.00
N MET A 10 0.25 80.72 -47.18
CA MET A 10 1.05 79.78 -46.41
C MET A 10 0.24 79.05 -45.34
N ILE A 11 -0.72 79.68 -44.70
CA ILE A 11 -1.61 79.10 -43.73
C ILE A 11 -2.54 78.04 -44.39
N LEU A 12 -3.08 78.41 -45.59
CA LEU A 12 -3.93 77.44 -46.34
C LEU A 12 -3.15 76.24 -46.86
N VAL A 13 -1.91 76.38 -47.27
CA VAL A 13 -1.04 75.24 -47.67
C VAL A 13 -0.67 74.40 -46.47
N ALA A 14 -0.36 75.02 -45.33
CA ALA A 14 -0.07 74.26 -44.11
C ALA A 14 -1.30 73.47 -43.62
N LEU A 15 -2.51 74.05 -43.72
CA LEU A 15 -3.75 73.41 -43.37
C LEU A 15 -4.09 72.25 -44.32
N ALA A 16 -3.81 72.40 -45.62
CA ALA A 16 -3.99 71.30 -46.60
C ALA A 16 -3.01 70.18 -46.44
N ILE A 17 -1.77 70.41 -46.00
CA ILE A 17 -0.77 69.42 -45.69
C ILE A 17 -1.18 68.67 -44.40
N LEU A 18 -1.71 69.35 -43.36
CA LEU A 18 -2.15 68.77 -42.12
C LEU A 18 -3.38 67.90 -42.32
N THR A 19 -4.32 68.30 -43.21
CA THR A 19 -5.50 67.50 -43.54
C THR A 19 -5.14 66.32 -44.46
N GLY A 20 -4.18 66.45 -45.37
CA GLY A 20 -3.67 65.36 -46.22
C GLY A 20 -2.94 64.30 -45.43
N LEU A 21 -2.24 64.65 -44.35
CA LEU A 21 -1.52 63.73 -43.52
C LEU A 21 -2.46 62.86 -42.62
N SER A 22 -3.69 63.32 -42.35
CA SER A 22 -4.70 62.59 -41.58
C SER A 22 -5.44 61.54 -42.42
N MET A 23 -5.33 61.58 -43.76
CA MET A 23 -5.94 60.57 -44.66
C MET A 23 -5.04 59.42 -45.06
N LEU A 24 -3.83 59.31 -44.49
CA LEU A 24 -3.02 58.10 -44.68
C LEU A 24 -3.74 56.91 -44.05
N PRO A 25 -3.99 55.83 -44.81
CA PRO A 25 -4.65 54.62 -44.25
C PRO A 25 -3.80 54.11 -43.12
N LYS A 26 -4.32 54.14 -41.87
CA LYS A 26 -3.68 53.49 -40.72
C LYS A 26 -3.54 52.00 -41.07
N LYS A 27 -2.32 51.63 -41.41
CA LYS A 27 -1.98 50.21 -41.58
C LYS A 27 -2.49 49.47 -40.33
N LYS A 28 -3.58 48.68 -40.47
CA LYS A 28 -4.03 47.78 -39.43
C LYS A 28 -2.80 46.94 -39.05
N ARG A 29 -2.28 47.13 -37.83
CA ARG A 29 -1.33 46.20 -37.25
C ARG A 29 -2.05 44.85 -37.24
N GLN A 30 -1.72 43.99 -38.18
CA GLN A 30 -2.02 42.57 -38.07
C GLN A 30 -1.28 42.11 -36.80
N MET A 31 -2.03 41.81 -35.74
CA MET A 31 -1.48 41.05 -34.62
C MET A 31 -0.87 39.80 -35.23
N PRO A 32 0.38 39.46 -34.87
CA PRO A 32 0.93 38.19 -35.28
C PRO A 32 -0.06 37.07 -34.86
N PRO A 33 -0.24 36.05 -35.68
CA PRO A 33 -1.08 34.92 -35.29
C PRO A 33 -0.60 34.46 -33.92
N VAL A 34 -1.51 34.39 -32.97
CA VAL A 34 -1.24 33.76 -31.65
C VAL A 34 -0.86 32.33 -32.01
N GLU A 35 0.42 31.97 -31.88
CA GLU A 35 0.84 30.59 -31.98
C GLU A 35 0.08 29.82 -30.89
N GLU A 36 -0.92 29.04 -31.29
CA GLU A 36 -1.64 28.18 -30.39
C GLU A 36 -0.64 27.18 -29.79
N THR A 37 -0.28 27.37 -28.55
CA THR A 37 0.62 26.48 -27.84
C THR A 37 -0.07 25.10 -27.67
N VAL A 38 0.42 24.10 -28.39
CA VAL A 38 -0.09 22.74 -28.28
C VAL A 38 0.76 21.99 -27.25
N TYR A 39 0.12 21.57 -26.18
CA TYR A 39 0.79 20.82 -25.11
C TYR A 39 0.79 19.31 -25.40
N THR A 40 1.88 18.65 -25.05
CA THR A 40 1.99 17.20 -25.22
C THR A 40 1.53 16.51 -23.93
N VAL A 41 0.57 15.61 -24.06
CA VAL A 41 -0.04 14.88 -22.93
C VAL A 41 -0.08 13.38 -23.19
N LYS A 42 -0.18 12.59 -22.12
CA LYS A 42 -0.57 11.19 -22.18
C LYS A 42 -2.03 11.09 -21.73
N SER A 43 -2.87 10.44 -22.51
CA SER A 43 -4.27 10.19 -22.16
C SER A 43 -4.55 8.70 -22.01
N GLU A 44 -5.61 8.38 -21.26
CA GLU A 44 -6.08 7.02 -21.01
C GLU A 44 -7.61 7.00 -21.04
N THR A 45 -8.19 5.95 -21.59
CA THR A 45 -9.64 5.77 -21.60
C THR A 45 -10.11 5.24 -20.25
N VAL A 46 -11.11 5.90 -19.70
CA VAL A 46 -11.73 5.52 -18.43
C VAL A 46 -12.46 4.19 -18.58
N ALA A 47 -12.09 3.24 -17.74
CA ALA A 47 -12.76 1.95 -17.65
C ALA A 47 -13.17 1.65 -16.21
N LYS A 48 -14.18 0.81 -16.07
CA LYS A 48 -14.53 0.25 -14.78
C LYS A 48 -13.63 -0.92 -14.43
N SER A 49 -13.26 -1.00 -13.18
CA SER A 49 -12.49 -2.11 -12.62
C SER A 49 -12.80 -2.28 -11.14
N ASP A 50 -12.35 -3.39 -10.58
CA ASP A 50 -12.43 -3.61 -9.15
C ASP A 50 -11.26 -2.91 -8.44
N LEU A 51 -11.55 -2.36 -7.25
CA LEU A 51 -10.55 -1.76 -6.37
C LEU A 51 -10.61 -2.44 -5.01
N GLN A 52 -9.55 -3.19 -4.67
CA GLN A 52 -9.44 -3.87 -3.40
C GLN A 52 -8.71 -3.00 -2.38
N GLU A 53 -9.42 -2.57 -1.33
CA GLU A 53 -8.79 -1.98 -0.16
C GLU A 53 -8.12 -3.05 0.68
N TYR A 54 -7.01 -2.70 1.33
CA TYR A 54 -6.33 -3.57 2.26
C TYR A 54 -5.67 -2.80 3.40
N LEU A 55 -5.46 -3.49 4.50
CA LEU A 55 -4.68 -2.99 5.63
C LEU A 55 -3.31 -3.65 5.65
N ARG A 56 -2.28 -2.84 5.85
CA ARG A 56 -0.91 -3.31 6.10
C ARG A 56 -0.73 -3.47 7.61
N LEU A 57 -0.52 -4.70 8.03
CA LEU A 57 -0.33 -5.06 9.42
C LEU A 57 0.99 -5.83 9.57
N ASN A 58 1.48 -5.85 10.79
CA ASN A 58 2.62 -6.66 11.17
C ASN A 58 2.18 -7.69 12.19
N GLY A 59 2.78 -8.86 12.15
CA GLY A 59 2.44 -9.94 13.06
C GLY A 59 3.62 -10.85 13.35
N THR A 60 3.36 -11.86 14.16
CA THR A 60 4.31 -12.91 14.49
C THR A 60 3.64 -14.26 14.32
N VAL A 61 4.34 -15.20 13.71
CA VAL A 61 3.91 -16.59 13.62
C VAL A 61 4.06 -17.24 14.99
N LYS A 62 3.01 -17.87 15.48
CA LYS A 62 2.99 -18.61 16.73
C LYS A 62 2.42 -20.02 16.56
N ALA A 63 2.86 -20.94 17.37
CA ALA A 63 2.19 -22.23 17.50
C ALA A 63 0.81 -22.02 18.14
N GLU A 64 -0.22 -22.71 17.65
CA GLU A 64 -1.62 -22.53 18.08
C GLU A 64 -1.80 -22.75 19.58
N ASN A 65 -1.19 -23.82 20.11
CA ASN A 65 -1.31 -24.18 21.52
C ASN A 65 0.10 -24.26 22.12
N THR A 66 0.51 -23.20 22.80
CA THR A 66 1.79 -23.15 23.49
C THR A 66 1.56 -23.10 24.99
N ILE A 67 2.23 -23.96 25.74
CA ILE A 67 2.15 -24.01 27.20
C ILE A 67 3.56 -23.92 27.79
N SER A 68 3.75 -22.94 28.68
CA SER A 68 4.97 -22.85 29.49
C SER A 68 4.93 -23.86 30.63
N VAL A 69 6.04 -24.55 30.85
CA VAL A 69 6.24 -25.56 31.87
C VAL A 69 7.04 -24.95 33.01
N TYR A 70 6.48 -25.01 34.20
CA TYR A 70 7.08 -24.51 35.44
C TYR A 70 7.33 -25.64 36.42
N PRO A 71 8.31 -25.57 37.33
CA PRO A 71 8.50 -26.55 38.37
C PRO A 71 7.52 -26.31 39.52
N ASP A 72 7.10 -27.36 40.18
CA ASP A 72 6.22 -27.28 41.34
C ASP A 72 6.92 -26.73 42.60
N ILE A 73 8.26 -26.86 42.65
CA ILE A 73 9.10 -26.40 43.76
C ILE A 73 10.35 -25.68 43.25
N GLY A 74 10.88 -24.75 44.04
CA GLY A 74 12.17 -24.15 43.81
C GLY A 74 13.34 -25.07 44.18
N GLY A 75 14.50 -24.89 43.54
CA GLY A 75 15.69 -25.68 43.79
C GLY A 75 16.72 -25.57 42.66
N LYS A 76 17.64 -26.51 42.61
CA LYS A 76 18.65 -26.57 41.54
C LYS A 76 18.23 -27.53 40.45
N LEU A 77 18.30 -27.10 39.20
CA LEU A 77 18.02 -27.94 38.04
C LEU A 77 19.14 -28.99 37.87
N THR A 78 18.85 -30.26 38.16
CA THR A 78 19.84 -31.32 38.15
C THR A 78 19.91 -32.06 36.83
N ARG A 79 18.77 -32.18 36.12
CA ARG A 79 18.69 -32.90 34.87
C ARG A 79 17.67 -32.26 33.91
N VAL A 80 18.02 -32.17 32.63
CA VAL A 80 17.15 -31.76 31.54
C VAL A 80 17.37 -32.71 30.36
N PRO A 81 16.57 -33.82 30.29
CA PRO A 81 16.76 -34.88 29.30
C PRO A 81 16.20 -34.54 27.90
N VAL A 82 15.68 -33.35 27.70
CA VAL A 82 15.12 -32.86 26.43
C VAL A 82 15.96 -31.75 25.84
N THR A 83 15.86 -31.55 24.53
CA THR A 83 16.52 -30.48 23.81
C THR A 83 15.51 -29.63 23.01
N LEU A 84 15.88 -28.43 22.58
CA LEU A 84 15.07 -27.62 21.70
C LEU A 84 14.71 -28.41 20.43
N GLY A 85 13.44 -28.36 20.01
CA GLY A 85 12.94 -29.08 18.83
C GLY A 85 12.57 -30.54 19.10
N THR A 86 12.81 -31.07 20.31
CA THR A 86 12.40 -32.46 20.67
C THR A 86 10.89 -32.54 20.79
N TYR A 87 10.29 -33.57 20.17
CA TYR A 87 8.89 -33.90 20.39
C TYR A 87 8.74 -34.67 21.73
N VAL A 88 7.83 -34.22 22.58
CA VAL A 88 7.52 -34.81 23.86
C VAL A 88 6.07 -35.26 23.95
N LYS A 89 5.80 -36.34 24.64
CA LYS A 89 4.45 -36.82 24.93
C LYS A 89 3.95 -36.22 26.25
N LYS A 90 2.65 -36.07 26.40
CA LYS A 90 2.05 -35.71 27.70
C LYS A 90 2.52 -36.70 28.80
N GLY A 91 3.00 -36.13 29.92
CA GLY A 91 3.54 -36.90 31.04
C GLY A 91 5.01 -37.32 30.86
N GLN A 92 5.70 -36.94 29.80
CA GLN A 92 7.13 -37.18 29.62
C GLN A 92 7.94 -36.26 30.52
N LEU A 93 9.04 -36.80 31.10
CA LEU A 93 9.96 -36.04 31.94
C LEU A 93 10.69 -34.96 31.12
N ILE A 94 10.61 -33.69 31.56
CA ILE A 94 11.25 -32.53 30.96
C ILE A 94 12.49 -32.14 31.77
N ALA A 95 12.38 -32.13 33.10
CA ALA A 95 13.45 -31.72 33.98
C ALA A 95 13.30 -32.36 35.37
N GLU A 96 14.38 -32.30 36.15
CA GLU A 96 14.39 -32.65 37.57
C GLU A 96 14.96 -31.48 38.37
N VAL A 97 14.28 -31.12 39.46
CA VAL A 97 14.67 -30.04 40.37
C VAL A 97 14.98 -30.60 41.75
N ASP A 98 16.20 -30.35 42.23
CA ASP A 98 16.62 -30.72 43.58
C ASP A 98 16.41 -29.51 44.53
N PRO A 99 15.49 -29.62 45.49
CA PRO A 99 15.21 -28.58 46.47
C PRO A 99 16.19 -28.62 47.66
N SER A 100 17.17 -29.53 47.67
CA SER A 100 18.11 -29.67 48.78
C SER A 100 18.91 -28.38 49.02
N SER A 101 19.18 -28.08 50.28
CA SER A 101 20.02 -27.00 50.74
C SER A 101 21.06 -27.54 51.72
N PRO A 102 22.15 -26.76 52.01
CA PRO A 102 23.15 -27.24 52.97
C PRO A 102 22.55 -27.69 54.30
N GLY A 103 22.75 -28.96 54.64
CA GLY A 103 22.19 -29.59 55.86
C GLY A 103 20.81 -30.20 55.74
N SER A 104 20.12 -30.10 54.60
CA SER A 104 18.81 -30.68 54.36
C SER A 104 18.73 -31.31 52.96
N HIS A 105 18.53 -32.63 52.91
CA HIS A 105 18.44 -33.39 51.68
C HIS A 105 17.00 -33.79 51.41
N TYR A 106 16.54 -33.58 50.19
CA TYR A 106 15.20 -33.93 49.72
C TYR A 106 15.28 -34.72 48.41
N ALA A 107 14.24 -35.49 48.12
CA ALA A 107 14.13 -36.14 46.82
C ALA A 107 13.94 -35.08 45.70
N SER A 108 14.59 -35.34 44.56
CA SER A 108 14.39 -34.49 43.37
C SER A 108 12.93 -34.54 42.91
N SER A 109 12.39 -33.35 42.55
CA SER A 109 11.05 -33.18 42.02
C SER A 109 11.08 -33.24 40.50
N PRO A 110 10.38 -34.19 39.85
CA PRO A 110 10.29 -34.29 38.42
C PRO A 110 9.31 -33.27 37.86
N VAL A 111 9.65 -32.65 36.72
CA VAL A 111 8.81 -31.75 35.95
C VAL A 111 8.38 -32.47 34.69
N TYR A 112 7.08 -32.61 34.48
CA TYR A 112 6.52 -33.36 33.38
C TYR A 112 5.85 -32.44 32.32
N ALA A 113 5.81 -32.91 31.07
CA ALA A 113 5.09 -32.26 29.98
C ALA A 113 3.56 -32.27 30.21
N PRO A 114 2.86 -31.12 30.31
CA PRO A 114 1.41 -31.10 30.50
C PRO A 114 0.64 -31.47 29.22
N ILE A 115 1.24 -31.28 28.06
CA ILE A 115 0.70 -31.63 26.73
C ILE A 115 1.74 -32.37 25.91
N ALA A 116 1.31 -33.00 24.80
CA ALA A 116 2.20 -33.47 23.75
C ALA A 116 2.51 -32.30 22.78
N GLY A 117 3.74 -32.24 22.25
CA GLY A 117 4.19 -31.22 21.33
C GLY A 117 5.71 -31.13 21.24
N TYR A 118 6.19 -30.10 20.58
CA TYR A 118 7.63 -29.83 20.43
C TYR A 118 8.11 -28.86 21.50
N ILE A 119 9.33 -29.02 21.98
CA ILE A 119 10.00 -28.02 22.82
C ILE A 119 10.34 -26.82 21.96
N THR A 120 9.61 -25.72 22.13
CA THR A 120 9.79 -24.48 21.36
C THR A 120 10.69 -23.45 22.06
N SER A 121 10.91 -23.61 23.37
CA SER A 121 11.86 -22.81 24.18
C SER A 121 12.40 -23.65 25.30
N LEU A 122 13.69 -23.50 25.59
CA LEU A 122 14.40 -24.16 26.69
C LEU A 122 15.43 -23.20 27.26
N PRO A 123 14.98 -22.18 28.05
CA PRO A 123 15.83 -21.06 28.41
C PRO A 123 16.88 -21.39 29.50
N LEU A 124 16.68 -22.53 30.21
CA LEU A 124 17.48 -22.89 31.38
C LEU A 124 18.32 -24.14 31.14
N THR A 125 19.49 -24.18 31.76
CA THR A 125 20.43 -25.29 31.68
C THR A 125 20.61 -25.97 33.03
N THR A 126 21.06 -27.21 33.03
CA THR A 126 21.42 -27.98 34.24
C THR A 126 22.39 -27.17 35.09
N GLY A 127 22.15 -27.11 36.39
CA GLY A 127 22.91 -26.34 37.36
C GLY A 127 22.31 -24.98 37.74
N THR A 128 21.33 -24.49 36.97
CA THR A 128 20.62 -23.24 37.27
C THR A 128 19.71 -23.41 38.50
N THR A 129 19.66 -22.37 39.36
CA THR A 129 18.70 -22.32 40.46
C THR A 129 17.38 -21.75 39.92
N VAL A 130 16.28 -22.42 40.20
CA VAL A 130 14.93 -22.11 39.70
C VAL A 130 13.96 -21.89 40.87
N THR A 131 12.92 -21.13 40.60
CA THR A 131 11.76 -20.91 41.46
C THR A 131 10.50 -21.48 40.78
N THR A 132 9.40 -21.53 41.48
CA THR A 132 8.11 -21.93 40.91
C THR A 132 7.58 -21.04 39.78
N SER A 133 8.17 -19.86 39.61
CA SER A 133 7.89 -18.91 38.51
C SER A 133 8.91 -18.96 37.37
N SER A 134 9.95 -19.81 37.48
CA SER A 134 10.95 -19.94 36.42
C SER A 134 10.44 -20.87 35.32
N GLU A 135 10.30 -20.35 34.09
CA GLU A 135 9.95 -21.18 32.92
C GLU A 135 11.09 -22.12 32.59
N ILE A 136 10.83 -23.44 32.70
CA ILE A 136 11.79 -24.53 32.37
C ILE A 136 11.80 -24.75 30.86
N ALA A 137 10.60 -24.87 30.27
CA ALA A 137 10.45 -25.13 28.86
C ALA A 137 9.11 -24.55 28.35
N MET A 138 9.01 -24.35 27.06
CA MET A 138 7.75 -24.07 26.39
C MET A 138 7.47 -25.21 25.41
N ILE A 139 6.25 -25.76 25.44
CA ILE A 139 5.81 -26.85 24.56
C ILE A 139 4.71 -26.30 23.64
N GLY A 140 4.86 -26.47 22.32
CA GLY A 140 3.89 -26.04 21.34
C GLY A 140 3.68 -27.03 20.22
N ASN A 141 2.50 -26.96 19.59
CA ASN A 141 2.24 -27.71 18.38
C ASN A 141 2.67 -26.90 17.16
N ILE A 142 3.83 -27.23 16.61
CA ILE A 142 4.39 -26.54 15.43
C ILE A 142 3.75 -26.98 14.10
N ASP A 143 2.92 -28.01 14.09
CA ASP A 143 2.18 -28.44 12.90
C ASP A 143 1.00 -27.51 12.62
N LYS A 144 0.57 -26.75 13.64
CA LYS A 144 -0.51 -25.76 13.56
C LYS A 144 0.01 -24.39 13.95
N LEU A 145 0.33 -23.64 12.94
CA LEU A 145 0.82 -22.27 13.08
C LEU A 145 -0.30 -21.27 12.83
N GLN A 146 -0.36 -20.25 13.67
CA GLN A 146 -1.24 -19.10 13.50
C GLN A 146 -0.41 -17.81 13.47
N ILE A 147 -0.96 -16.78 12.87
CA ILE A 147 -0.36 -15.45 12.90
C ILE A 147 -1.12 -14.61 13.92
N GLU A 148 -0.38 -14.06 14.86
CA GLU A 148 -0.93 -13.07 15.80
C GLU A 148 -0.53 -11.66 15.35
N CYS A 149 -1.52 -10.80 15.18
CA CYS A 149 -1.29 -9.39 14.87
C CYS A 149 -2.26 -8.50 15.64
N LYS A 150 -1.91 -7.22 15.73
CA LYS A 150 -2.73 -6.20 16.40
C LYS A 150 -3.21 -5.20 15.37
N ILE A 151 -4.48 -4.81 15.48
CA ILE A 151 -5.09 -3.80 14.63
C ILE A 151 -5.56 -2.60 15.46
N PRO A 152 -5.30 -1.34 15.04
CA PRO A 152 -5.80 -0.15 15.73
C PRO A 152 -7.33 -0.12 15.80
N GLU A 153 -7.88 0.39 16.89
CA GLU A 153 -9.32 0.54 17.12
C GLU A 153 -10.04 1.25 15.96
N SER A 154 -9.41 2.28 15.37
CA SER A 154 -9.94 3.04 14.24
C SER A 154 -10.20 2.23 12.97
N LYS A 155 -9.66 1.01 12.89
CA LYS A 155 -9.78 0.10 11.72
C LYS A 155 -10.64 -1.13 12.00
N ILE A 156 -11.28 -1.22 13.18
CA ILE A 156 -12.06 -2.40 13.57
C ILE A 156 -13.33 -2.58 12.71
N ALA A 157 -13.94 -1.49 12.25
CA ALA A 157 -15.22 -1.52 11.55
C ALA A 157 -15.20 -2.37 10.26
N VAL A 158 -14.04 -2.51 9.61
CA VAL A 158 -13.89 -3.29 8.38
C VAL A 158 -13.54 -4.75 8.62
N LEU A 159 -13.34 -5.16 9.88
CA LEU A 159 -12.93 -6.53 10.22
C LEU A 159 -14.11 -7.50 10.19
N LYS A 160 -13.88 -8.64 9.55
CA LYS A 160 -14.77 -9.80 9.54
C LYS A 160 -13.95 -11.09 9.57
N ASN A 161 -14.49 -12.15 10.15
CA ASN A 161 -13.90 -13.48 10.00
C ASN A 161 -13.97 -13.88 8.52
N GLY A 162 -12.97 -14.62 8.05
CA GLY A 162 -12.87 -15.07 6.67
C GLY A 162 -12.24 -14.07 5.70
N LEU A 163 -11.87 -12.86 6.12
CA LEU A 163 -11.10 -11.95 5.27
C LEU A 163 -9.79 -12.60 4.85
N THR A 164 -9.49 -12.57 3.57
CA THR A 164 -8.26 -13.12 3.00
C THR A 164 -7.08 -12.17 3.22
N ALA A 165 -5.90 -12.74 3.34
CA ALA A 165 -4.67 -11.99 3.50
C ALA A 165 -3.53 -12.60 2.68
N ARG A 166 -2.60 -11.76 2.25
CA ARG A 166 -1.29 -12.17 1.73
C ARG A 166 -0.25 -11.88 2.80
N VAL A 167 0.51 -12.89 3.15
CA VAL A 167 1.49 -12.84 4.22
C VAL A 167 2.88 -13.00 3.63
N ALA A 168 3.71 -11.98 3.81
CA ALA A 168 5.10 -12.00 3.41
C ALA A 168 6.01 -12.25 4.63
N LEU A 169 6.84 -13.27 4.54
CA LEU A 169 7.88 -13.59 5.52
C LEU A 169 9.17 -12.85 5.15
N GLU A 170 9.80 -12.18 6.10
CA GLU A 170 11.06 -11.45 5.84
C GLU A 170 12.18 -12.37 5.34
N ALA A 171 12.16 -13.64 5.79
CA ALA A 171 13.13 -14.65 5.38
C ALA A 171 12.96 -15.11 3.91
N TYR A 172 11.78 -14.93 3.31
CA TYR A 172 11.45 -15.42 1.96
C TYR A 172 10.88 -14.29 1.10
N LYS A 173 11.73 -13.33 0.76
CA LYS A 173 11.33 -12.14 -0.02
C LYS A 173 10.74 -12.54 -1.37
N GLY A 174 9.62 -11.90 -1.73
CA GLY A 174 8.93 -12.12 -3.00
C GLY A 174 8.02 -13.35 -3.03
N ILE A 175 7.85 -14.03 -1.91
CA ILE A 175 6.90 -15.14 -1.78
C ILE A 175 5.79 -14.70 -0.82
N ASP A 176 4.55 -14.74 -1.32
CA ASP A 176 3.36 -14.50 -0.52
C ASP A 176 2.72 -15.83 -0.11
N PHE A 177 2.40 -15.94 1.16
CA PHE A 177 1.69 -17.09 1.73
C PHE A 177 0.23 -16.69 1.95
N PRO A 178 -0.74 -17.38 1.33
CA PRO A 178 -2.15 -17.09 1.54
C PRO A 178 -2.58 -17.46 2.96
N ALA A 179 -3.41 -16.60 3.54
CA ALA A 179 -3.95 -16.77 4.87
C ALA A 179 -5.34 -16.12 4.97
N HIS A 180 -6.08 -16.43 6.01
CA HIS A 180 -7.36 -15.82 6.30
C HIS A 180 -7.55 -15.53 7.78
N VAL A 181 -8.39 -14.53 8.08
CA VAL A 181 -8.80 -14.21 9.45
C VAL A 181 -9.70 -15.31 9.98
N PHE A 182 -9.25 -16.02 11.00
CA PHE A 182 -10.05 -17.08 11.60
C PHE A 182 -10.69 -16.64 12.93
N ARG A 183 -10.04 -15.73 13.66
CA ARG A 183 -10.56 -15.27 14.94
C ARG A 183 -10.19 -13.80 15.20
N ILE A 184 -11.14 -13.06 15.72
CA ILE A 184 -10.99 -11.68 16.17
C ILE A 184 -11.27 -11.65 17.66
N SER A 185 -10.37 -11.10 18.47
CA SER A 185 -10.58 -10.95 19.91
C SER A 185 -11.87 -10.14 20.16
N PRO A 186 -12.74 -10.53 21.10
CA PRO A 186 -13.89 -9.73 21.47
C PRO A 186 -13.50 -8.45 22.25
N VAL A 187 -12.29 -8.42 22.82
CA VAL A 187 -11.81 -7.36 23.72
C VAL A 187 -10.78 -6.48 22.99
N VAL A 188 -10.83 -5.18 23.28
CA VAL A 188 -9.80 -4.20 22.88
C VAL A 188 -8.85 -4.02 24.06
N ASP A 189 -7.56 -3.99 23.79
CA ASP A 189 -6.53 -3.67 24.77
C ASP A 189 -6.56 -2.14 25.03
N GLU A 190 -6.95 -1.74 26.22
CA GLU A 190 -7.15 -0.33 26.60
C GLU A 190 -5.83 0.45 26.59
N THR A 191 -4.72 -0.20 26.87
CA THR A 191 -3.40 0.45 26.96
C THR A 191 -2.85 0.78 25.56
N SER A 192 -2.93 -0.18 24.64
CA SER A 192 -2.42 -0.03 23.27
C SER A 192 -3.49 0.46 22.29
N ARG A 193 -4.78 0.50 22.69
CA ARG A 193 -5.93 0.77 21.82
C ARG A 193 -5.93 -0.08 20.55
N THR A 194 -5.61 -1.36 20.71
CA THR A 194 -5.56 -2.31 19.61
C THR A 194 -6.45 -3.52 19.91
N LYS A 195 -6.87 -4.19 18.86
CA LYS A 195 -7.61 -5.44 18.94
C LYS A 195 -6.73 -6.57 18.38
N GLN A 196 -6.69 -7.69 19.09
CA GLN A 196 -5.94 -8.86 18.68
C GLN A 196 -6.66 -9.58 17.53
N LEU A 197 -5.93 -9.93 16.50
CA LEU A 197 -6.39 -10.62 15.31
C LEU A 197 -5.54 -11.87 15.10
N TYR A 198 -6.18 -12.98 14.74
CA TYR A 198 -5.54 -14.25 14.48
C TYR A 198 -5.85 -14.70 13.05
N LEU A 199 -4.81 -15.02 12.29
CA LEU A 199 -4.94 -15.57 10.95
C LEU A 199 -4.37 -16.98 10.92
N LEU A 200 -4.95 -17.82 10.07
CA LEU A 200 -4.41 -19.13 9.71
C LEU A 200 -3.87 -19.09 8.29
N PHE A 201 -2.77 -19.78 8.06
CA PHE A 201 -2.30 -20.04 6.71
C PHE A 201 -3.25 -21.02 6.01
N ASP A 202 -3.54 -20.78 4.74
CA ASP A 202 -4.45 -21.63 3.96
C ASP A 202 -3.78 -22.97 3.57
N THR A 203 -2.44 -22.98 3.56
CA THR A 203 -1.63 -24.16 3.26
C THR A 203 -0.51 -24.30 4.27
N SER A 204 -0.21 -25.55 4.65
CA SER A 204 0.98 -25.85 5.45
C SER A 204 2.24 -25.75 4.59
N ASP A 205 3.28 -25.12 5.12
CA ASP A 205 4.55 -24.95 4.43
C ASP A 205 5.70 -25.07 5.45
N GLU A 206 6.64 -25.98 5.21
CA GLU A 206 7.77 -26.28 6.10
C GLU A 206 8.72 -25.07 6.30
N ARG A 207 8.64 -24.09 5.42
CA ARG A 207 9.43 -22.85 5.52
C ARG A 207 8.92 -21.93 6.62
N ILE A 208 7.67 -22.11 7.07
CA ILE A 208 7.03 -21.27 8.08
C ILE A 208 7.36 -21.84 9.46
N ASN A 209 8.00 -21.03 10.31
CA ASN A 209 8.36 -21.42 11.66
C ASN A 209 7.77 -20.46 12.70
N ALA A 210 7.43 -20.99 13.86
CA ALA A 210 7.02 -20.17 15.00
C ALA A 210 8.14 -19.18 15.37
N GLY A 211 7.76 -17.96 15.74
CA GLY A 211 8.69 -16.86 16.03
C GLY A 211 9.02 -15.97 14.83
N MET A 212 8.69 -16.37 13.60
CA MET A 212 8.92 -15.53 12.43
C MET A 212 8.05 -14.27 12.44
N TYR A 213 8.67 -13.16 12.06
CA TYR A 213 7.97 -11.89 11.83
C TYR A 213 7.36 -11.86 10.43
N VAL A 214 6.13 -11.37 10.32
CA VAL A 214 5.37 -11.32 9.06
C VAL A 214 4.81 -9.94 8.78
N LYS A 215 4.77 -9.59 7.49
CA LYS A 215 4.03 -8.46 6.95
C LYS A 215 2.74 -9.00 6.32
N ILE A 216 1.62 -8.42 6.69
CA ILE A 216 0.28 -8.90 6.32
C ILE A 216 -0.39 -7.83 5.48
N HIS A 217 -0.84 -8.18 4.28
CA HIS A 217 -1.75 -7.40 3.47
C HIS A 217 -3.15 -8.03 3.63
N LEU A 218 -3.92 -7.50 4.56
CA LEU A 218 -5.28 -7.97 4.87
C LEU A 218 -6.27 -7.29 3.94
N ASN A 219 -6.89 -8.03 3.02
CA ASN A 219 -7.94 -7.53 2.13
C ASN A 219 -9.17 -7.17 2.97
N THR A 220 -9.75 -5.99 2.73
CA THR A 220 -10.89 -5.48 3.52
C THR A 220 -12.12 -5.25 2.64
N ILE A 221 -12.23 -4.09 2.02
CA ILE A 221 -13.39 -3.73 1.21
C ILE A 221 -13.05 -3.95 -0.26
N LEU A 222 -13.88 -4.67 -0.98
CA LEU A 222 -13.83 -4.78 -2.43
C LEU A 222 -14.91 -3.86 -3.02
N HIS A 223 -14.47 -2.87 -3.79
CA HIS A 223 -15.33 -2.01 -4.58
C HIS A 223 -15.40 -2.60 -5.99
N GLU A 224 -16.53 -3.19 -6.34
CA GLU A 224 -16.70 -3.89 -7.60
C GLU A 224 -17.25 -2.97 -8.69
N ASN A 225 -16.73 -3.11 -9.92
CA ASN A 225 -17.24 -2.45 -11.12
C ASN A 225 -17.40 -0.93 -11.00
N ILE A 226 -16.39 -0.27 -10.41
CA ILE A 226 -16.32 1.18 -10.21
C ILE A 226 -15.38 1.84 -11.20
N ILE A 227 -15.52 3.15 -11.41
CA ILE A 227 -14.59 3.93 -12.19
C ILE A 227 -13.31 4.12 -11.37
N VAL A 228 -12.18 3.64 -11.89
CA VAL A 228 -10.85 3.74 -11.26
C VAL A 228 -9.89 4.43 -12.20
N ILE A 229 -9.20 5.46 -11.68
CA ILE A 229 -8.19 6.21 -12.43
C ILE A 229 -6.88 6.31 -11.64
N PRO A 230 -5.73 6.58 -12.28
CA PRO A 230 -4.49 6.88 -11.58
C PRO A 230 -4.64 8.14 -10.70
N THR A 231 -4.18 8.08 -9.44
CA THR A 231 -4.21 9.24 -8.53
C THR A 231 -3.42 10.43 -9.05
N ASP A 232 -2.37 10.18 -9.83
CA ASP A 232 -1.53 11.20 -10.43
C ASP A 232 -2.26 12.05 -11.49
N SER A 233 -3.41 11.56 -12.00
CA SER A 233 -4.27 12.32 -12.92
C SER A 233 -5.16 13.34 -12.22
N ILE A 234 -5.23 13.31 -10.89
CA ILE A 234 -6.13 14.15 -10.09
C ILE A 234 -5.40 15.43 -9.63
N ILE A 235 -6.00 16.56 -9.93
CA ILE A 235 -5.51 17.86 -9.53
C ILE A 235 -6.29 18.34 -8.30
N SER A 236 -5.56 18.80 -7.28
CA SER A 236 -6.19 19.36 -6.07
C SER A 236 -6.01 20.87 -6.04
N GLU A 237 -7.10 21.61 -6.04
CA GLU A 237 -7.10 23.07 -5.99
C GLU A 237 -8.20 23.55 -5.03
N ASN A 238 -7.84 24.40 -4.08
CA ASN A 238 -8.76 25.00 -3.12
C ASN A 238 -9.67 23.97 -2.39
N GLY A 239 -9.13 22.79 -2.09
CA GLY A 239 -9.87 21.69 -1.42
C GLY A 239 -10.79 20.90 -2.34
N LYS A 240 -10.88 21.22 -3.61
CA LYS A 240 -11.63 20.51 -4.65
C LYS A 240 -10.69 19.65 -5.49
N LYS A 241 -11.25 18.59 -6.09
CA LYS A 241 -10.55 17.69 -6.99
C LYS A 241 -11.02 17.90 -8.42
N PHE A 242 -10.07 17.95 -9.35
CA PHE A 242 -10.33 18.16 -10.77
C PHE A 242 -9.56 17.15 -11.61
N ILE A 243 -10.04 16.93 -12.82
CA ILE A 243 -9.39 16.16 -13.86
C ILE A 243 -9.49 16.88 -15.19
N TYR A 244 -8.54 16.67 -16.10
CA TYR A 244 -8.66 17.10 -17.48
C TYR A 244 -9.19 15.97 -18.35
N ILE A 245 -10.29 16.24 -19.05
CA ILE A 245 -10.88 15.36 -20.06
C ILE A 245 -10.40 15.82 -21.41
N LYS A 246 -9.90 14.89 -22.22
CA LYS A 246 -9.54 15.17 -23.61
C LYS A 246 -10.78 15.03 -24.47
N ASN A 247 -11.13 16.12 -25.18
CA ASN A 247 -12.26 16.17 -26.11
C ASN A 247 -11.84 15.67 -27.51
N ASP A 248 -12.81 15.34 -28.35
CA ASP A 248 -12.57 14.85 -29.72
C ASP A 248 -11.90 15.90 -30.62
N ASP A 249 -12.09 17.21 -30.34
CA ASP A 249 -11.46 18.33 -31.04
C ASP A 249 -10.01 18.59 -30.62
N SER A 250 -9.40 17.65 -29.84
CA SER A 250 -8.07 17.77 -29.31
C SER A 250 -7.87 18.92 -28.31
N THR A 251 -8.93 19.40 -27.70
CA THR A 251 -8.88 20.29 -26.54
C THR A 251 -9.01 19.51 -25.23
N VAL A 252 -8.74 20.17 -24.10
CA VAL A 252 -9.02 19.61 -22.78
C VAL A 252 -10.02 20.45 -22.03
N SER A 253 -10.89 19.76 -21.29
CA SER A 253 -11.87 20.38 -20.40
C SER A 253 -11.54 20.02 -18.96
N LYS A 254 -11.45 21.03 -18.08
CA LYS A 254 -11.26 20.83 -16.64
C LYS A 254 -12.60 20.54 -16.00
N ARG A 255 -12.70 19.41 -15.29
CA ARG A 255 -13.95 18.96 -14.65
C ARG A 255 -13.73 18.65 -13.19
N GLU A 256 -14.65 19.15 -12.33
CA GLU A 256 -14.68 18.80 -10.90
C GLU A 256 -15.17 17.36 -10.73
N ILE A 257 -14.51 16.60 -9.86
CA ILE A 257 -14.80 15.19 -9.57
C ILE A 257 -14.91 14.96 -8.06
N SER A 258 -15.64 13.90 -7.69
CA SER A 258 -15.62 13.38 -6.32
C SER A 258 -14.84 12.07 -6.29
N VAL A 259 -13.93 11.97 -5.33
CA VAL A 259 -13.03 10.83 -5.16
C VAL A 259 -13.47 10.03 -3.94
N GLY A 260 -13.59 8.71 -4.08
CA GLY A 260 -13.87 7.76 -3.02
C GLY A 260 -12.59 7.13 -2.45
N ALA A 261 -12.55 5.79 -2.46
CA ALA A 261 -11.40 5.02 -2.01
C ALA A 261 -10.14 5.29 -2.86
N SER A 262 -8.97 5.20 -2.22
CA SER A 262 -7.70 5.36 -2.92
C SER A 262 -6.70 4.33 -2.41
N VAL A 263 -6.13 3.52 -3.32
CA VAL A 263 -5.24 2.41 -3.02
C VAL A 263 -4.16 2.29 -4.10
N ASP A 264 -2.90 2.17 -3.69
CA ASP A 264 -1.74 1.89 -4.57
C ASP A 264 -1.68 2.76 -5.84
N GLY A 265 -1.88 4.07 -5.68
CA GLY A 265 -1.81 5.01 -6.81
C GLY A 265 -3.04 4.98 -7.72
N LYS A 266 -4.11 4.30 -7.34
CA LYS A 266 -5.42 4.28 -8.00
C LYS A 266 -6.48 4.90 -7.12
N ALA A 267 -7.45 5.59 -7.71
CA ALA A 267 -8.54 6.24 -7.00
C ALA A 267 -9.88 5.91 -7.65
N GLU A 268 -10.86 5.61 -6.80
CA GLU A 268 -12.27 5.52 -7.15
C GLU A 268 -12.83 6.89 -7.47
N ILE A 269 -13.60 7.02 -8.54
CA ILE A 269 -14.35 8.22 -8.87
C ILE A 269 -15.84 7.96 -8.64
N THR A 270 -16.39 8.66 -7.64
CA THR A 270 -17.80 8.50 -7.24
C THR A 270 -18.75 9.40 -8.04
N SER A 271 -18.24 10.51 -8.59
CA SER A 271 -19.01 11.38 -9.49
C SER A 271 -18.10 12.26 -10.36
N GLY A 272 -18.65 12.76 -11.46
CA GLY A 272 -17.98 13.70 -12.37
C GLY A 272 -17.24 13.05 -13.54
N LEU A 273 -17.23 11.72 -13.66
CA LEU A 273 -16.59 11.00 -14.75
C LEU A 273 -17.45 9.82 -15.22
N SER A 274 -17.41 9.51 -16.50
CA SER A 274 -18.15 8.41 -17.12
C SER A 274 -17.20 7.41 -17.78
N GLU A 275 -17.63 6.16 -17.87
CA GLU A 275 -16.92 5.13 -18.61
C GLU A 275 -16.80 5.51 -20.10
N GLY A 276 -15.63 5.27 -20.69
CA GLY A 276 -15.35 5.60 -22.09
C GLY A 276 -14.80 7.02 -22.33
N GLU A 277 -14.87 7.92 -21.35
CA GLU A 277 -14.25 9.25 -21.49
C GLU A 277 -12.72 9.13 -21.51
N MET A 278 -12.06 10.04 -22.21
CA MET A 278 -10.60 10.07 -22.30
C MET A 278 -10.04 11.10 -21.33
N ILE A 279 -9.23 10.69 -20.39
CA ILE A 279 -8.64 11.56 -19.37
C ILE A 279 -7.15 11.76 -19.60
N VAL A 280 -6.62 12.92 -19.19
CA VAL A 280 -5.18 13.19 -19.21
C VAL A 280 -4.55 12.59 -17.94
N VAL A 281 -3.59 11.68 -18.10
CA VAL A 281 -2.89 11.02 -17.00
C VAL A 281 -1.47 11.54 -16.78
N SER A 282 -0.92 12.31 -17.72
CA SER A 282 0.39 12.96 -17.57
C SER A 282 0.50 14.21 -18.42
N GLY A 283 1.25 15.22 -17.93
CA GLY A 283 1.43 16.51 -18.62
C GLY A 283 0.44 17.59 -18.21
N MET A 284 -0.37 17.36 -17.15
CA MET A 284 -1.44 18.29 -16.75
C MET A 284 -0.96 19.57 -16.05
N GLN A 285 0.29 19.64 -15.58
CA GLN A 285 0.77 20.76 -14.76
C GLN A 285 0.78 22.11 -15.49
N VAL A 286 0.79 22.10 -16.81
CA VAL A 286 0.82 23.28 -17.67
C VAL A 286 -0.48 23.52 -18.42
N LEU A 287 -1.50 22.70 -18.18
CA LEU A 287 -2.78 22.79 -18.86
C LEU A 287 -3.69 23.83 -18.20
N SER A 288 -4.47 24.50 -19.03
CA SER A 288 -5.62 25.30 -18.65
C SER A 288 -6.85 24.78 -19.39
N ASP A 289 -8.02 25.15 -18.94
CA ASP A 289 -9.27 24.79 -19.60
C ASP A 289 -9.32 25.28 -21.05
N GLY A 290 -9.73 24.43 -21.99
CA GLY A 290 -9.88 24.77 -23.42
C GLY A 290 -8.59 24.75 -24.25
N VAL A 291 -7.41 24.45 -23.69
CA VAL A 291 -6.15 24.44 -24.47
C VAL A 291 -6.07 23.21 -25.37
N LYS A 292 -5.37 23.38 -26.52
CA LYS A 292 -5.12 22.28 -27.46
C LYS A 292 -4.00 21.37 -26.95
N VAL A 293 -4.22 20.07 -27.11
CA VAL A 293 -3.28 19.03 -26.70
C VAL A 293 -2.98 18.06 -27.85
N LYS A 294 -1.79 17.47 -27.79
CA LYS A 294 -1.35 16.40 -28.68
C LYS A 294 -0.92 15.21 -27.84
N GLU A 295 -1.32 14.03 -28.22
CA GLU A 295 -0.87 12.81 -27.55
C GLU A 295 0.60 12.52 -27.81
N VAL A 296 1.31 12.07 -26.76
CA VAL A 296 2.58 11.38 -26.94
C VAL A 296 2.26 10.13 -27.77
N GLY A 297 2.76 10.07 -29.01
CA GLY A 297 2.54 8.90 -29.83
C GLY A 297 2.92 7.64 -29.06
N SER A 298 1.97 6.72 -28.94
CA SER A 298 2.27 5.37 -28.52
C SER A 298 3.24 4.83 -29.57
N SER A 299 4.53 4.71 -29.19
CA SER A 299 5.50 3.99 -29.99
C SER A 299 5.03 2.54 -30.03
N GLY A 300 4.18 2.24 -30.99
CA GLY A 300 3.82 0.87 -31.33
C GLY A 300 5.13 0.15 -31.57
N THR A 301 5.44 -0.80 -30.75
CA THR A 301 6.47 -1.81 -31.01
C THR A 301 6.14 -2.42 -32.36
N LYS A 302 6.76 -1.90 -33.43
CA LYS A 302 6.79 -2.58 -34.71
C LYS A 302 7.48 -3.90 -34.44
N SER A 303 6.70 -4.96 -34.38
CA SER A 303 7.18 -6.32 -34.55
C SER A 303 7.78 -6.40 -35.96
N ASP A 304 9.09 -6.23 -36.08
CA ASP A 304 9.84 -6.56 -37.27
C ASP A 304 9.71 -8.07 -37.49
N LYS A 305 8.70 -8.43 -38.28
CA LYS A 305 8.69 -9.70 -38.99
C LYS A 305 9.84 -9.65 -40.00
N ASN A 306 11.03 -10.01 -39.56
CA ASN A 306 12.12 -10.29 -40.48
C ASN A 306 11.85 -11.66 -41.13
N THR A 307 11.28 -11.59 -42.34
CA THR A 307 11.14 -12.72 -43.24
C THR A 307 12.55 -13.02 -43.78
N SER A 308 13.27 -13.91 -43.16
CA SER A 308 14.45 -14.52 -43.80
C SER A 308 13.98 -15.53 -44.81
N ASN A 309 13.94 -15.09 -46.06
CA ASN A 309 13.77 -15.94 -47.21
C ASN A 309 15.06 -16.71 -47.44
N GLY A 310 14.91 -17.99 -47.77
CA GLY A 310 15.93 -18.95 -47.91
C GLY A 310 16.96 -18.69 -49.05
N GLY A 311 17.96 -19.44 -49.00
CA GLY A 311 18.98 -19.61 -50.04
C GLY A 311 19.73 -20.87 -49.76
N ALA A 312 19.39 -21.87 -50.57
CA ALA A 312 20.11 -23.12 -50.71
C ALA A 312 21.58 -22.91 -51.06
N VAL A 313 22.47 -23.68 -50.54
CA VAL A 313 23.37 -24.65 -51.18
C VAL A 313 23.86 -25.61 -50.10
#